data_bacd9efd84395a1c19188c8a5da8b0ca
#
_entry.id   bacd9efd84395a1c19188c8a5da8b0ca
#
_cell.length_a   1.000
_cell.length_b   1.000
_cell.length_c   1.000
_cell.angle_alpha   90.00
_cell.angle_beta   90.00
_cell.angle_gamma   90.00
#
_symmetry.space_group_name_H-M   'P 1'
#
loop_
_entity.id
_entity.type
_entity.pdbx_description
1 polymer ?
#
loop_
_entity_poly.entity_id
_entity_poly.type
_entity_poly.pdbx_seq_one_letter_code
_entity_poly.pdbx_strand_id
1 'polypeptide(L)'
;MKYWLLICFPFFASAQQAEDLFARLTQKFKQVHHYEVVAQIKPNIPLIKILPVKANVQFTYPNTYKIKSAGISILPKNGFSELPLLFSQPNQFTAIASGNEVIQGVRAEIITLLPRANEGDLVLAKIWVDTQSTVILKSLITSRSNGTILSEFEYASEKSWGLPARMKFTIDVKKFKIPKGVATDINRTSRQVDDGNSTKKGSIEIIFNKYRVNS
;
A
#
# COMPACT_ATOMS: atom_id res chain seq x y z
N MET A 1 -19.45 -54.91 -12.15
CA MET A 1 -18.63 -53.77 -12.68
C MET A 1 -18.89 -52.54 -11.82
N LYS A 2 -17.92 -52.17 -10.96
CA LYS A 2 -18.03 -50.98 -10.08
C LYS A 2 -17.36 -49.81 -10.80
N TYR A 3 -18.12 -48.81 -11.25
CA TYR A 3 -17.58 -47.56 -11.77
C TYR A 3 -17.19 -46.66 -10.58
N TRP A 4 -15.91 -46.45 -10.39
CA TRP A 4 -15.36 -45.51 -9.46
C TRP A 4 -15.33 -44.11 -10.13
N LEU A 5 -16.25 -43.24 -9.75
CA LEU A 5 -16.32 -41.87 -10.24
C LEU A 5 -15.21 -41.10 -9.56
N LEU A 6 -14.17 -40.77 -10.31
CA LEU A 6 -13.10 -39.84 -9.88
C LEU A 6 -13.69 -38.43 -9.87
N ILE A 7 -14.05 -37.93 -8.67
CA ILE A 7 -14.41 -36.51 -8.45
C ILE A 7 -13.11 -35.70 -8.41
N CYS A 8 -12.76 -35.16 -9.56
CA CYS A 8 -11.62 -34.25 -9.69
C CYS A 8 -12.01 -32.88 -9.07
N PHE A 9 -11.45 -32.51 -7.94
CA PHE A 9 -11.74 -31.29 -7.20
C PHE A 9 -11.18 -30.05 -7.90
N PRO A 10 -11.94 -28.93 -8.01
CA PRO A 10 -11.54 -27.70 -8.71
C PRO A 10 -10.60 -26.79 -7.89
N PHE A 11 -9.84 -27.32 -6.95
CA PHE A 11 -8.94 -26.52 -6.10
C PHE A 11 -7.74 -25.91 -6.84
N PHE A 12 -7.33 -26.46 -7.96
CA PHE A 12 -6.18 -25.94 -8.72
C PHE A 12 -6.47 -24.65 -9.47
N ALA A 13 -7.72 -24.36 -9.82
CA ALA A 13 -8.09 -23.17 -10.61
C ALA A 13 -7.91 -21.86 -9.82
N SER A 14 -8.17 -21.86 -8.51
CA SER A 14 -8.11 -20.64 -7.69
C SER A 14 -6.68 -20.18 -7.40
N ALA A 15 -5.73 -21.09 -7.25
CA ALA A 15 -4.33 -20.74 -7.02
C ALA A 15 -3.70 -20.12 -8.28
N GLN A 16 -3.98 -20.72 -9.46
CA GLN A 16 -3.50 -20.19 -10.73
C GLN A 16 -4.06 -18.79 -11.00
N GLN A 17 -5.32 -18.52 -10.68
CA GLN A 17 -5.95 -17.21 -10.87
C GLN A 17 -5.26 -16.09 -10.06
N ALA A 18 -4.86 -16.39 -8.81
CA ALA A 18 -4.17 -15.42 -7.96
C ALA A 18 -2.76 -15.10 -8.49
N GLU A 19 -2.01 -16.10 -8.93
CA GLU A 19 -0.68 -15.92 -9.53
C GLU A 19 -0.78 -15.14 -10.85
N ASP A 20 -1.76 -15.42 -11.70
CA ASP A 20 -1.98 -14.70 -12.96
C ASP A 20 -2.37 -13.23 -12.70
N LEU A 21 -3.19 -12.96 -11.68
CA LEU A 21 -3.55 -11.60 -11.29
C LEU A 21 -2.34 -10.84 -10.76
N PHE A 22 -1.52 -11.49 -9.93
CA PHE A 22 -0.28 -10.89 -9.44
C PHE A 22 0.73 -10.63 -10.57
N ALA A 23 0.83 -11.52 -11.54
CA ALA A 23 1.66 -11.33 -12.73
C ALA A 23 1.21 -10.13 -13.56
N ARG A 24 -0.11 -9.96 -13.79
CA ARG A 24 -0.68 -8.80 -14.51
C ARG A 24 -0.40 -7.48 -13.78
N LEU A 25 -0.56 -7.43 -12.46
CA LEU A 25 -0.20 -6.27 -11.65
C LEU A 25 1.30 -5.94 -11.75
N THR A 26 2.13 -6.97 -11.67
CA THR A 26 3.58 -6.83 -11.82
C THR A 26 3.96 -6.26 -13.18
N GLN A 27 3.35 -6.77 -14.25
CA GLN A 27 3.57 -6.28 -15.61
C GLN A 27 3.15 -4.82 -15.75
N LYS A 28 1.99 -4.45 -15.20
CA LYS A 28 1.53 -3.05 -15.21
C LYS A 28 2.47 -2.12 -14.45
N PHE A 29 2.95 -2.53 -13.28
CA PHE A 29 3.92 -1.77 -12.51
C PHE A 29 5.24 -1.56 -13.30
N LYS A 30 5.70 -2.57 -14.00
CA LYS A 30 6.93 -2.50 -14.83
C LYS A 30 6.85 -1.56 -16.03
N GLN A 31 5.65 -1.19 -16.48
CA GLN A 31 5.48 -0.23 -17.58
C GLN A 31 5.88 1.19 -17.20
N VAL A 32 5.91 1.52 -15.89
CA VAL A 32 6.27 2.85 -15.40
C VAL A 32 7.72 2.86 -14.96
N HIS A 33 8.62 3.31 -15.84
CA HIS A 33 10.04 3.39 -15.51
C HIS A 33 10.41 4.64 -14.71
N HIS A 34 9.77 5.75 -15.00
CA HIS A 34 10.01 7.01 -14.32
C HIS A 34 8.75 7.88 -14.31
N TYR A 35 8.50 8.54 -13.19
CA TYR A 35 7.55 9.64 -13.14
C TYR A 35 7.99 10.73 -12.17
N GLU A 36 7.48 11.93 -12.44
CA GLU A 36 7.53 13.07 -11.53
C GLU A 36 6.10 13.52 -11.22
N VAL A 37 5.85 13.87 -9.97
CA VAL A 37 4.54 14.36 -9.55
C VAL A 37 4.66 15.32 -8.39
N VAL A 38 3.77 16.33 -8.36
CA VAL A 38 3.58 17.18 -7.18
C VAL A 38 2.54 16.54 -6.29
N ALA A 39 2.94 16.19 -5.07
CA ALA A 39 2.08 15.61 -4.06
C ALA A 39 1.72 16.64 -2.98
N GLN A 40 0.47 16.66 -2.55
CA GLN A 40 0.03 17.34 -1.33
C GLN A 40 -0.19 16.29 -0.24
N ILE A 41 0.58 16.39 0.83
CA ILE A 41 0.56 15.45 1.97
C ILE A 41 -0.23 16.12 3.10
N LYS A 42 -1.28 15.45 3.56
CA LYS A 42 -2.18 15.92 4.63
C LYS A 42 -2.20 14.90 5.77
N PRO A 43 -1.34 15.07 6.79
CA PRO A 43 -1.38 14.22 7.98
C PRO A 43 -2.60 14.59 8.84
N ASN A 44 -3.29 13.57 9.35
CA ASN A 44 -4.33 13.68 10.36
C ASN A 44 -4.00 12.70 11.49
N ILE A 45 -3.16 13.16 12.40
CA ILE A 45 -2.67 12.38 13.54
C ILE A 45 -3.30 12.94 14.81
N PRO A 46 -4.02 12.14 15.59
CA PRO A 46 -4.62 12.58 16.85
C PRO A 46 -3.57 13.24 17.76
N LEU A 47 -3.94 14.36 18.37
CA LEU A 47 -3.12 15.15 19.32
C LEU A 47 -1.93 15.89 18.69
N ILE A 48 -1.71 15.79 17.37
CA ILE A 48 -0.59 16.47 16.71
C ILE A 48 -1.14 17.31 15.56
N LYS A 49 -0.97 18.64 15.64
CA LYS A 49 -1.33 19.53 14.56
C LYS A 49 -0.18 19.65 13.57
N ILE A 50 -0.32 19.00 12.43
CA ILE A 50 0.66 19.05 11.34
C ILE A 50 0.00 19.70 10.14
N LEU A 51 0.65 20.73 9.59
CA LEU A 51 0.14 21.41 8.42
C LEU A 51 0.36 20.58 7.14
N PRO A 52 -0.55 20.69 6.16
CA PRO A 52 -0.35 20.06 4.86
C PRO A 52 0.94 20.56 4.19
N VAL A 53 1.68 19.66 3.58
CA VAL A 53 2.96 19.96 2.93
C VAL A 53 2.89 19.57 1.45
N LYS A 54 3.46 20.41 0.58
CA LYS A 54 3.68 20.07 -0.83
C LYS A 54 5.07 19.42 -0.97
N ALA A 55 5.14 18.36 -1.76
CA ALA A 55 6.37 17.67 -2.07
C ALA A 55 6.46 17.36 -3.57
N ASN A 56 7.66 17.47 -4.13
CA ASN A 56 7.97 16.94 -5.45
C ASN A 56 8.46 15.50 -5.26
N VAL A 57 7.75 14.56 -5.87
CA VAL A 57 8.06 13.13 -5.83
C VAL A 57 8.58 12.71 -7.19
N GLN A 58 9.74 12.11 -7.22
CA GLN A 58 10.33 11.45 -8.39
C GLN A 58 10.42 9.96 -8.08
N PHE A 59 9.89 9.16 -8.97
CA PHE A 59 10.04 7.70 -8.93
C PHE A 59 10.94 7.25 -10.06
N THR A 60 11.78 6.28 -9.78
CA THR A 60 12.57 5.55 -10.78
C THR A 60 12.47 4.06 -10.45
N TYR A 61 12.05 3.30 -11.46
CA TYR A 61 11.97 1.85 -11.38
C TYR A 61 13.33 1.26 -10.94
N PRO A 62 13.39 0.22 -10.11
CA PRO A 62 12.24 -0.57 -9.62
C PRO A 62 11.55 -0.03 -8.36
N ASN A 63 12.22 0.78 -7.52
CA ASN A 63 11.69 1.18 -6.21
C ASN A 63 12.36 2.43 -5.63
N THR A 64 13.00 3.25 -6.45
CA THR A 64 13.72 4.44 -5.97
C THR A 64 12.82 5.66 -5.95
N TYR A 65 12.65 6.25 -4.75
CA TYR A 65 11.91 7.49 -4.56
C TYR A 65 12.84 8.61 -4.12
N LYS A 66 12.76 9.76 -4.79
CA LYS A 66 13.34 11.02 -4.33
C LYS A 66 12.22 11.98 -4.00
N ILE A 67 12.14 12.41 -2.73
CA ILE A 67 11.08 13.30 -2.25
C ILE A 67 11.73 14.57 -1.74
N LYS A 68 11.35 15.70 -2.36
CA LYS A 68 11.78 17.04 -1.95
C LYS A 68 10.57 17.83 -1.46
N SER A 69 10.57 18.25 -0.21
CA SER A 69 9.51 19.08 0.38
C SER A 69 10.11 20.31 1.07
N ALA A 70 9.34 21.40 1.10
CA ALA A 70 9.72 22.63 1.78
C ALA A 70 9.55 22.59 3.31
N GLY A 71 9.09 21.48 3.87
CA GLY A 71 8.84 21.27 5.29
C GLY A 71 9.11 19.85 5.75
N ILE A 72 8.78 19.56 7.02
CA ILE A 72 8.93 18.22 7.58
C ILE A 72 7.89 17.31 6.92
N SER A 73 8.37 16.37 6.12
CA SER A 73 7.53 15.37 5.46
C SER A 73 7.36 14.16 6.39
N ILE A 74 6.15 13.97 6.89
CA ILE A 74 5.76 12.74 7.59
C ILE A 74 5.19 11.79 6.55
N LEU A 75 6.06 11.13 5.81
CA LEU A 75 5.69 10.01 4.97
C LEU A 75 6.02 8.72 5.71
N PRO A 76 5.10 7.75 5.72
CA PRO A 76 5.45 6.40 6.14
C PRO A 76 6.48 5.89 5.15
N LYS A 77 7.77 5.96 5.51
CA LYS A 77 8.87 5.51 4.62
C LYS A 77 8.58 4.13 4.02
N ASN A 78 7.92 3.29 4.77
CA ASN A 78 7.65 1.91 4.41
C ASN A 78 6.34 1.72 3.65
N GLY A 79 5.31 2.54 3.85
CA GLY A 79 4.06 2.45 3.07
C GLY A 79 4.22 2.80 1.58
N PHE A 80 5.21 3.65 1.25
CA PHE A 80 5.53 4.01 -0.13
C PHE A 80 6.44 3.00 -0.84
N SER A 81 7.34 2.33 -0.11
CA SER A 81 8.34 1.44 -0.70
C SER A 81 7.94 -0.04 -0.70
N GLU A 82 6.99 -0.45 0.14
CA GLU A 82 6.61 -1.85 0.27
C GLU A 82 5.82 -2.39 -0.92
N LEU A 83 4.83 -1.62 -1.44
CA LEU A 83 4.11 -2.03 -2.64
C LEU A 83 5.02 -2.16 -3.88
N PRO A 84 5.86 -1.17 -4.22
CA PRO A 84 6.84 -1.32 -5.28
C PRO A 84 7.79 -2.52 -5.11
N LEU A 85 8.17 -2.84 -3.88
CA LEU A 85 9.01 -4.00 -3.60
C LEU A 85 8.32 -5.32 -4.01
N LEU A 86 7.02 -5.47 -3.72
CA LEU A 86 6.26 -6.66 -4.13
C LEU A 86 6.33 -6.91 -5.64
N PHE A 87 6.23 -5.84 -6.43
CA PHE A 87 6.21 -5.93 -7.89
C PHE A 87 7.59 -5.93 -8.54
N SER A 88 8.60 -5.41 -7.84
CA SER A 88 9.99 -5.45 -8.34
C SER A 88 10.62 -6.83 -8.20
N GLN A 89 10.19 -7.62 -7.20
CA GLN A 89 10.73 -8.93 -6.89
C GLN A 89 9.62 -10.00 -6.76
N PRO A 90 8.78 -10.19 -7.79
CA PRO A 90 7.58 -11.03 -7.70
C PRO A 90 7.89 -12.48 -7.34
N ASN A 91 9.02 -13.02 -7.77
CA ASN A 91 9.44 -14.41 -7.50
C ASN A 91 9.69 -14.70 -6.01
N GLN A 92 9.80 -13.66 -5.18
CA GLN A 92 9.97 -13.82 -3.74
C GLN A 92 8.65 -14.09 -3.02
N PHE A 93 7.51 -14.04 -3.73
CA PHE A 93 6.19 -14.15 -3.14
C PHE A 93 5.40 -15.32 -3.75
N THR A 94 4.48 -15.85 -2.96
CA THR A 94 3.42 -16.75 -3.40
C THR A 94 2.10 -16.01 -3.30
N ALA A 95 1.31 -15.99 -4.36
CA ALA A 95 0.00 -15.38 -4.39
C ALA A 95 -1.10 -16.41 -4.08
N ILE A 96 -1.99 -16.07 -3.14
CA ILE A 96 -3.09 -16.93 -2.69
C ILE A 96 -4.40 -16.17 -2.87
N ALA A 97 -5.38 -16.76 -3.56
CA ALA A 97 -6.73 -16.21 -3.66
C ALA A 97 -7.40 -16.19 -2.26
N SER A 98 -7.91 -15.01 -1.87
CA SER A 98 -8.46 -14.77 -0.52
C SER A 98 -9.90 -14.25 -0.57
N GLY A 99 -10.60 -14.48 -1.69
CA GLY A 99 -11.99 -14.08 -1.89
C GLY A 99 -12.16 -12.79 -2.67
N ASN A 100 -13.29 -12.12 -2.48
CA ASN A 100 -13.59 -10.85 -3.11
C ASN A 100 -14.41 -9.94 -2.18
N GLU A 101 -14.37 -8.64 -2.43
CA GLU A 101 -15.07 -7.60 -1.68
C GLU A 101 -15.52 -6.50 -2.64
N VAL A 102 -16.62 -5.82 -2.33
CA VAL A 102 -17.04 -4.64 -3.09
C VAL A 102 -16.45 -3.40 -2.41
N ILE A 103 -15.60 -2.67 -3.14
CA ILE A 103 -14.95 -1.44 -2.67
C ILE A 103 -15.39 -0.28 -3.56
N GLN A 104 -16.05 0.72 -3.00
CA GLN A 104 -16.55 1.89 -3.73
C GLN A 104 -17.38 1.50 -4.97
N GLY A 105 -18.22 0.46 -4.85
CA GLY A 105 -19.05 -0.06 -5.94
C GLY A 105 -18.33 -0.95 -6.96
N VAL A 106 -17.02 -1.17 -6.82
CA VAL A 106 -16.21 -2.04 -7.67
C VAL A 106 -15.99 -3.38 -7.00
N ARG A 107 -16.27 -4.48 -7.70
CA ARG A 107 -15.92 -5.82 -7.23
C ARG A 107 -14.41 -6.03 -7.37
N ALA A 108 -13.73 -6.11 -6.23
CA ALA A 108 -12.32 -6.38 -6.14
C ALA A 108 -12.05 -7.84 -5.81
N GLU A 109 -11.10 -8.46 -6.50
CA GLU A 109 -10.53 -9.74 -6.09
C GLU A 109 -9.46 -9.50 -5.02
N ILE A 110 -9.41 -10.40 -4.04
CA ILE A 110 -8.46 -10.30 -2.92
C ILE A 110 -7.40 -11.37 -3.11
N ILE A 111 -6.15 -10.93 -3.18
CA ILE A 111 -5.01 -11.83 -3.15
C ILE A 111 -4.13 -11.55 -1.92
N THR A 112 -3.62 -12.60 -1.30
CA THR A 112 -2.65 -12.53 -0.21
C THR A 112 -1.30 -12.98 -0.75
N LEU A 113 -0.30 -12.12 -0.61
CA LEU A 113 1.08 -12.38 -0.99
C LEU A 113 1.87 -12.75 0.27
N LEU A 114 2.45 -13.94 0.25
CA LEU A 114 3.31 -14.45 1.32
C LEU A 114 4.75 -14.52 0.83
N PRO A 115 5.72 -14.00 1.61
CA PRO A 115 7.13 -14.19 1.30
C PRO A 115 7.50 -15.69 1.29
N ARG A 116 8.26 -16.12 0.30
CA ARG A 116 8.77 -17.51 0.22
C ARG A 116 9.87 -17.76 1.24
N ALA A 117 10.63 -16.72 1.59
CA ALA A 117 11.67 -16.78 2.63
C ALA A 117 11.24 -15.94 3.85
N ASN A 118 11.59 -16.42 5.04
CA ASN A 118 11.17 -15.81 6.31
C ASN A 118 12.16 -14.74 6.84
N GLU A 119 13.12 -14.34 6.02
CA GLU A 119 14.24 -13.49 6.45
C GLU A 119 13.98 -11.98 6.30
N GLY A 120 12.93 -11.58 5.59
CA GLY A 120 12.60 -10.18 5.32
C GLY A 120 11.77 -9.50 6.42
N ASP A 121 11.60 -8.19 6.29
CA ASP A 121 10.74 -7.39 7.16
C ASP A 121 9.24 -7.65 6.89
N LEU A 122 8.87 -7.92 5.63
CA LEU A 122 7.50 -8.20 5.23
C LEU A 122 7.02 -9.54 5.78
N VAL A 123 5.86 -9.54 6.46
CA VAL A 123 5.18 -10.75 6.96
C VAL A 123 4.13 -11.23 5.96
N LEU A 124 3.27 -10.33 5.48
CA LEU A 124 2.27 -10.59 4.45
C LEU A 124 1.80 -9.27 3.81
N ALA A 125 1.29 -9.38 2.60
CA ALA A 125 0.54 -8.30 1.97
C ALA A 125 -0.80 -8.85 1.45
N LYS A 126 -1.91 -8.23 1.86
CA LYS A 126 -3.24 -8.50 1.32
C LYS A 126 -3.64 -7.33 0.44
N ILE A 127 -3.99 -7.60 -0.82
CA ILE A 127 -4.33 -6.56 -1.80
C ILE A 127 -5.68 -6.84 -2.44
N TRP A 128 -6.47 -5.80 -2.64
CA TRP A 128 -7.78 -5.80 -3.29
C TRP A 128 -7.62 -5.18 -4.66
N VAL A 129 -7.92 -5.93 -5.68
CA VAL A 129 -7.62 -5.59 -7.07
C VAL A 129 -8.89 -5.46 -7.89
N ASP A 130 -9.08 -4.31 -8.54
CA ASP A 130 -10.01 -4.16 -9.66
C ASP A 130 -9.43 -4.91 -10.86
N THR A 131 -10.00 -6.07 -11.18
CA THR A 131 -9.48 -6.95 -12.25
C THR A 131 -9.72 -6.40 -13.65
N GLN A 132 -10.73 -5.54 -13.84
CA GLN A 132 -11.00 -4.91 -15.12
C GLN A 132 -9.91 -3.91 -15.51
N SER A 133 -9.50 -3.08 -14.55
CA SER A 133 -8.48 -2.05 -14.77
C SER A 133 -7.08 -2.51 -14.34
N THR A 134 -6.98 -3.66 -13.66
CA THR A 134 -5.74 -4.18 -13.07
C THR A 134 -5.06 -3.13 -12.18
N VAL A 135 -5.80 -2.61 -11.20
CA VAL A 135 -5.29 -1.63 -10.23
C VAL A 135 -5.66 -2.04 -8.80
N ILE A 136 -4.85 -1.63 -7.84
CA ILE A 136 -5.06 -1.91 -6.42
C ILE A 136 -5.99 -0.84 -5.82
N LEU A 137 -7.14 -1.23 -5.30
CA LEU A 137 -8.06 -0.32 -4.61
C LEU A 137 -7.73 -0.17 -3.13
N LYS A 138 -7.17 -1.22 -2.52
CA LYS A 138 -6.85 -1.26 -1.10
C LYS A 138 -5.70 -2.24 -0.87
N SER A 139 -4.83 -1.96 0.09
CA SER A 139 -3.82 -2.90 0.54
C SER A 139 -3.70 -2.91 2.07
N LEU A 140 -3.39 -4.06 2.62
CA LEU A 140 -3.07 -4.27 4.03
C LEU A 140 -1.71 -4.97 4.09
N ILE A 141 -0.69 -4.21 4.46
CA ILE A 141 0.68 -4.72 4.51
C ILE A 141 1.12 -4.83 5.96
N THR A 142 1.58 -6.00 6.35
CA THR A 142 2.10 -6.28 7.69
C THR A 142 3.60 -6.52 7.63
N SER A 143 4.34 -5.73 8.36
CA SER A 143 5.78 -5.87 8.53
C SER A 143 6.17 -6.04 10.00
N ARG A 144 7.36 -6.60 10.26
CA ARG A 144 7.88 -6.81 11.62
C ARG A 144 8.24 -5.49 12.29
N SER A 145 8.81 -4.57 11.54
CA SER A 145 9.31 -3.28 12.04
C SER A 145 8.20 -2.24 12.27
N ASN A 146 7.11 -2.24 11.47
CA ASN A 146 6.12 -1.17 11.43
C ASN A 146 4.69 -1.64 11.75
N GLY A 147 4.48 -2.95 11.94
CA GLY A 147 3.16 -3.52 12.14
C GLY A 147 2.34 -3.49 10.84
N THR A 148 1.05 -3.23 10.96
CA THR A 148 0.12 -3.29 9.83
C THR A 148 -0.25 -1.88 9.36
N ILE A 149 -0.10 -1.65 8.04
CA ILE A 149 -0.49 -0.42 7.37
C ILE A 149 -1.63 -0.74 6.40
N LEU A 150 -2.74 -0.04 6.55
CA LEU A 150 -3.84 -0.05 5.60
C LEU A 150 -3.66 1.12 4.63
N SER A 151 -3.73 0.84 3.33
CA SER A 151 -3.68 1.86 2.29
C SER A 151 -4.91 1.74 1.37
N GLU A 152 -5.51 2.87 1.03
CA GLU A 152 -6.64 2.98 0.13
C GLU A 152 -6.24 3.86 -1.05
N PHE A 153 -6.69 3.52 -2.27
CA PHE A 153 -6.26 4.15 -3.50
C PHE A 153 -7.46 4.60 -4.31
N GLU A 154 -7.41 5.85 -4.78
CA GLU A 154 -8.39 6.40 -5.72
C GLU A 154 -7.64 6.79 -7.01
N TYR A 155 -8.27 6.53 -8.15
CA TYR A 155 -7.69 6.74 -9.47
C TYR A 155 -8.46 7.78 -10.27
N ALA A 156 -7.76 8.50 -11.14
CA ALA A 156 -8.32 9.44 -12.11
C ALA A 156 -7.72 9.17 -13.51
N SER A 157 -7.22 10.19 -14.18
CA SER A 157 -6.67 10.13 -15.55
C SER A 157 -5.55 9.09 -15.72
N GLU A 158 -4.73 8.90 -14.69
CA GLU A 158 -3.54 8.04 -14.76
C GLU A 158 -3.81 6.57 -14.36
N LYS A 159 -5.09 6.17 -14.32
CA LYS A 159 -5.51 4.79 -13.98
C LYS A 159 -4.94 3.76 -14.95
N SER A 160 -4.80 4.09 -16.22
CA SER A 160 -4.17 3.23 -17.22
C SER A 160 -2.72 2.84 -16.87
N TRP A 161 -1.99 3.74 -16.25
CA TRP A 161 -0.63 3.51 -15.74
C TRP A 161 -0.60 2.85 -14.34
N GLY A 162 -1.76 2.68 -13.70
CA GLY A 162 -1.82 2.22 -12.31
C GLY A 162 -1.36 3.26 -11.28
N LEU A 163 -1.30 4.53 -11.67
CA LEU A 163 -0.91 5.63 -10.80
C LEU A 163 -2.13 6.26 -10.13
N PRO A 164 -2.20 6.28 -8.79
CA PRO A 164 -3.35 6.81 -8.07
C PRO A 164 -3.38 8.34 -8.07
N ALA A 165 -4.58 8.92 -8.12
CA ALA A 165 -4.80 10.35 -7.90
C ALA A 165 -4.75 10.69 -6.40
N ARG A 166 -5.14 9.74 -5.54
CA ARG A 166 -5.15 9.88 -4.08
C ARG A 166 -4.77 8.57 -3.41
N MET A 167 -4.01 8.68 -2.34
CA MET A 167 -3.72 7.58 -1.43
C MET A 167 -4.03 8.00 -0.01
N LYS A 168 -4.61 7.10 0.79
CA LYS A 168 -4.83 7.30 2.22
C LYS A 168 -4.22 6.15 3.00
N PHE A 169 -3.29 6.47 3.87
CA PHE A 169 -2.67 5.53 4.80
C PHE A 169 -3.35 5.64 6.16
N THR A 170 -3.74 4.51 6.73
CA THR A 170 -4.18 4.41 8.13
C THR A 170 -3.09 3.70 8.92
N ILE A 171 -2.61 4.35 9.96
CA ILE A 171 -1.49 3.91 10.79
C ILE A 171 -1.89 3.81 12.27
N ASP A 172 -1.26 2.90 12.99
CA ASP A 172 -1.33 2.86 14.44
C ASP A 172 -0.30 3.86 15.01
N VAL A 173 -0.80 4.94 15.63
CA VAL A 173 0.06 6.02 16.13
C VAL A 173 1.06 5.55 17.18
N LYS A 174 0.73 4.53 17.98
CA LYS A 174 1.64 3.98 19.00
C LYS A 174 2.87 3.31 18.39
N LYS A 175 2.73 2.75 17.17
CA LYS A 175 3.82 2.04 16.47
C LYS A 175 4.54 2.93 15.45
N PHE A 176 3.98 4.10 15.14
CA PHE A 176 4.55 4.99 14.14
C PHE A 176 5.65 5.86 14.75
N LYS A 177 6.87 5.74 14.22
CA LYS A 177 8.01 6.57 14.64
C LYS A 177 7.87 7.95 14.04
N ILE A 178 7.46 8.93 14.86
CA ILE A 178 7.39 10.33 14.46
C ILE A 178 8.81 10.90 14.38
N PRO A 179 9.17 11.62 13.30
CA PRO A 179 10.47 12.27 13.20
C PRO A 179 10.74 13.20 14.38
N LYS A 180 11.96 13.18 14.93
CA LYS A 180 12.33 13.95 16.13
C LYS A 180 12.04 15.44 16.05
N GLY A 181 12.06 16.05 14.86
CA GLY A 181 11.76 17.47 14.65
C GLY A 181 10.28 17.84 14.87
N VAL A 182 9.36 16.87 14.89
CA VAL A 182 7.92 17.07 15.20
C VAL A 182 7.63 16.73 16.66
N ALA A 183 8.50 15.98 17.31
CA ALA A 183 8.31 15.46 18.65
C ALA A 183 8.44 16.55 19.76
N THR A 184 9.01 17.70 19.46
CA THR A 184 9.22 18.78 20.46
C THR A 184 7.91 19.36 21.01
N ASP A 185 6.83 19.35 20.22
CA ASP A 185 5.52 19.82 20.68
C ASP A 185 4.70 18.74 21.42
N ILE A 186 5.02 17.47 21.23
CA ILE A 186 4.29 16.35 21.83
C ILE A 186 4.53 16.24 23.35
N ASN A 187 5.74 16.55 23.83
CA ASN A 187 6.07 16.47 25.25
C ASN A 187 5.33 17.48 26.15
N ARG A 188 4.74 18.51 25.57
CA ARG A 188 3.90 19.46 26.34
C ARG A 188 2.45 19.03 26.47
N THR A 189 1.94 18.23 25.52
CA THR A 189 0.52 17.81 25.48
C THR A 189 0.30 16.38 26.01
N SER A 190 1.34 15.57 26.11
CA SER A 190 1.25 14.14 26.50
C SER A 190 1.06 13.90 28.01
N ARG A 191 0.89 14.93 28.82
CA ARG A 191 0.60 14.78 30.27
C ARG A 191 -0.88 14.55 30.59
N GLN A 192 -1.78 14.53 29.61
CA GLN A 192 -3.19 14.20 29.84
C GLN A 192 -3.66 13.13 28.86
N VAL A 193 -4.18 12.05 29.46
CA VAL A 193 -4.95 10.95 28.90
C VAL A 193 -4.14 9.76 28.40
N ASP A 194 -3.63 9.02 29.35
CA ASP A 194 -3.34 7.59 29.16
C ASP A 194 -4.59 6.79 29.61
N ASP A 195 -5.63 6.77 28.78
CA ASP A 195 -6.69 5.77 28.86
C ASP A 195 -6.19 4.51 28.16
N GLY A 196 -5.73 3.57 28.93
CA GLY A 196 -4.95 2.38 28.59
C GLY A 196 -5.48 1.40 27.54
N ASN A 197 -6.50 1.73 26.73
CA ASN A 197 -7.10 0.75 25.82
C ASN A 197 -7.61 1.27 24.46
N SER A 198 -7.35 2.49 24.04
CA SER A 198 -7.73 2.94 22.69
C SER A 198 -6.54 2.96 21.75
N THR A 199 -6.50 2.08 20.77
CA THR A 199 -5.62 2.18 19.60
C THR A 199 -5.91 3.48 18.85
N LYS A 200 -5.11 4.52 19.11
CA LYS A 200 -5.26 5.81 18.41
C LYS A 200 -4.77 5.62 16.97
N LYS A 201 -5.71 5.54 16.02
CA LYS A 201 -5.41 5.49 14.60
C LYS A 201 -5.21 6.90 14.07
N GLY A 202 -4.14 7.12 13.33
CA GLY A 202 -3.90 8.31 12.52
C GLY A 202 -4.05 8.00 11.04
N SER A 203 -4.21 9.02 10.21
CA SER A 203 -4.19 8.86 8.77
C SER A 203 -3.30 9.89 8.10
N ILE A 204 -2.75 9.51 6.94
CA ILE A 204 -2.00 10.40 6.06
C ILE A 204 -2.64 10.30 4.69
N GLU A 205 -3.19 11.39 4.21
CA GLU A 205 -3.72 11.51 2.86
C GLU A 205 -2.70 12.15 1.94
N ILE A 206 -2.55 11.61 0.74
CA ILE A 206 -1.66 12.14 -0.29
C ILE A 206 -2.47 12.32 -1.55
N ILE A 207 -2.49 13.54 -2.07
CA ILE A 207 -3.14 13.91 -3.32
C ILE A 207 -2.06 14.19 -4.34
N PHE A 208 -2.10 13.49 -5.45
CA PHE A 208 -1.14 13.61 -6.54
C PHE A 208 -1.70 14.51 -7.64
N ASN A 209 -0.93 15.54 -8.02
CA ASN A 209 -1.33 16.49 -9.04
C ASN A 209 -0.35 16.45 -10.21
N LYS A 210 -0.87 16.26 -11.44
CA LYS A 210 -0.11 16.33 -12.69
C LYS A 210 1.12 15.43 -12.72
N TYR A 211 0.89 14.15 -12.95
CA TYR A 211 1.96 13.22 -13.27
C TYR A 211 2.64 13.60 -14.60
N ARG A 212 3.94 13.48 -14.63
CA ARG A 212 4.76 13.42 -15.86
C ARG A 212 5.37 12.04 -15.91
N VAL A 213 4.85 11.19 -16.78
CA VAL A 213 5.28 9.79 -16.90
C VAL A 213 6.18 9.65 -18.11
N ASN A 214 7.35 9.04 -17.90
CA ASN A 214 8.24 8.60 -18.96
C ASN A 214 8.27 7.07 -18.91
N SER A 215 7.73 6.46 -19.95
CA SER A 215 7.71 5.00 -20.15
C SER A 215 9.02 4.50 -20.72
#